data_db54d05fa7c57f7e0665cf4f32521d2c
#
_entry.id   db54d05fa7c57f7e0665cf4f32521d2c
#
_cell.length_a   1.000
_cell.length_b   1.000
_cell.length_c   1.000
_cell.angle_alpha   90.00
_cell.angle_beta   90.00
_cell.angle_gamma   90.00
#
_symmetry.space_group_name_H-M   'P 1'
#
loop_
_entity.id
_entity.type
_entity.pdbx_description
1 polymer ?
#
loop_
_entity_poly.entity_id
_entity_poly.type
_entity_poly.pdbx_seq_one_letter_code
_entity_poly.pdbx_strand_id
1 'polypeptide(L)'
;THEPGAAATLRFAGLPTHDKRVELWLPHNEATLLVALRSDAALEPVGDDGRRVWLHHGSSISQGSNAASPSTIWPALAAARAGVSLLNLGFGGSALFDPFVARAIRDTRADLISLKLGINLVNADLMRQRAFAPAVHGFLDTIRDGHPDTPLLVVSPIHCEIHERTPGPGAFDLEALASGKVLFRATGEPGERAAGKLTLEFIREA
;
A
#
# COMPACT_ATOMS: atom_id res chain seq x y z
N THR A 1 5.64 -10.84 18.00
CA THR A 1 6.94 -11.42 17.59
C THR A 1 6.64 -12.63 16.73
N HIS A 2 7.09 -12.62 15.47
CA HIS A 2 7.02 -13.80 14.61
C HIS A 2 8.21 -14.69 14.94
N GLU A 3 7.98 -15.96 15.23
CA GLU A 3 9.05 -16.95 15.24
C GLU A 3 9.30 -17.38 13.79
N PRO A 4 10.56 -17.34 13.31
CA PRO A 4 10.87 -17.84 11.99
C PRO A 4 10.54 -19.32 11.89
N GLY A 5 9.88 -19.73 10.81
CA GLY A 5 9.73 -21.13 10.46
C GLY A 5 11.07 -21.77 10.08
N ALA A 6 11.05 -23.08 9.83
CA ALA A 6 12.23 -23.77 9.32
C ALA A 6 12.66 -23.18 7.96
N ALA A 7 13.97 -23.02 7.75
CA ALA A 7 14.49 -22.53 6.49
C ALA A 7 14.15 -23.51 5.34
N ALA A 8 13.57 -22.97 4.27
CA ALA A 8 13.26 -23.69 3.06
C ALA A 8 14.14 -23.21 1.90
N THR A 9 14.37 -24.04 0.92
CA THR A 9 15.12 -23.67 -0.28
C THR A 9 14.19 -23.73 -1.50
N LEU A 10 14.07 -22.61 -2.21
CA LEU A 10 13.45 -22.57 -3.52
C LEU A 10 14.54 -22.61 -4.58
N ARG A 11 14.36 -23.48 -5.58
CA ARG A 11 15.30 -23.63 -6.69
C ARG A 11 14.60 -23.28 -8.00
N PHE A 12 15.18 -22.33 -8.72
CA PHE A 12 14.78 -21.95 -10.08
C PHE A 12 15.75 -22.63 -11.06
N ALA A 13 15.31 -23.66 -11.72
CA ALA A 13 16.10 -24.41 -12.70
C ALA A 13 15.70 -24.03 -14.14
N GLY A 14 16.59 -24.36 -15.10
CA GLY A 14 16.31 -24.16 -16.53
C GLY A 14 16.35 -22.70 -16.96
N LEU A 15 16.99 -21.83 -16.22
CA LEU A 15 17.21 -20.46 -16.64
C LEU A 15 18.18 -20.41 -17.84
N PRO A 16 18.00 -19.45 -18.78
CA PRO A 16 18.92 -19.27 -19.91
C PRO A 16 20.37 -19.10 -19.44
N THR A 17 21.34 -19.56 -20.20
CA THR A 17 22.78 -19.57 -19.83
C THR A 17 23.53 -18.28 -20.16
N HIS A 18 22.87 -17.29 -20.80
CA HIS A 18 23.45 -15.97 -21.07
C HIS A 18 23.30 -15.03 -19.87
N ASP A 19 24.10 -13.99 -19.84
CA ASP A 19 23.98 -12.92 -18.85
C ASP A 19 22.58 -12.30 -18.90
N LYS A 20 21.96 -12.17 -17.73
CA LYS A 20 20.59 -11.67 -17.61
C LYS A 20 20.37 -10.97 -16.28
N ARG A 21 19.45 -10.03 -16.28
CA ARG A 21 18.90 -9.47 -15.05
C ARG A 21 17.88 -10.45 -14.45
N VAL A 22 17.99 -10.68 -13.16
CA VAL A 22 17.02 -11.48 -12.39
C VAL A 22 16.42 -10.58 -11.31
N GLU A 23 15.11 -10.53 -11.23
CA GLU A 23 14.37 -9.86 -10.17
C GLU A 23 13.70 -10.91 -9.29
N LEU A 24 13.97 -10.86 -7.99
CA LEU A 24 13.37 -11.75 -7.01
C LEU A 24 12.30 -10.97 -6.22
N TRP A 25 11.05 -11.34 -6.40
CA TRP A 25 9.93 -10.77 -5.68
C TRP A 25 9.62 -11.62 -4.45
N LEU A 26 9.85 -11.05 -3.26
CA LEU A 26 9.53 -11.72 -2.00
C LEU A 26 8.02 -11.68 -1.72
N PRO A 27 7.47 -12.65 -0.98
CA PRO A 27 6.07 -12.62 -0.57
C PRO A 27 5.69 -11.30 0.09
N HIS A 28 4.55 -10.75 -0.27
CA HIS A 28 4.09 -9.44 0.21
C HIS A 28 3.06 -9.51 1.36
N ASN A 29 2.59 -10.73 1.67
CA ASN A 29 1.62 -10.99 2.73
C ASN A 29 2.22 -11.78 3.90
N GLU A 30 3.53 -12.00 3.91
CA GLU A 30 4.23 -12.81 4.89
C GLU A 30 5.50 -12.10 5.35
N ALA A 31 5.88 -12.31 6.61
CA ALA A 31 7.20 -11.92 7.08
C ALA A 31 8.24 -12.88 6.50
N THR A 32 9.06 -12.39 5.56
CA THR A 32 10.06 -13.20 4.85
C THR A 32 11.46 -12.83 5.32
N LEU A 33 12.24 -13.83 5.74
CA LEU A 33 13.65 -13.69 6.03
C LEU A 33 14.48 -14.37 4.92
N LEU A 34 15.15 -13.56 4.10
CA LEU A 34 16.09 -14.08 3.11
C LEU A 34 17.40 -14.48 3.80
N VAL A 35 17.68 -15.79 3.89
CA VAL A 35 18.87 -16.31 4.54
C VAL A 35 20.08 -16.28 3.61
N ALA A 36 19.93 -16.68 2.35
CA ALA A 36 20.99 -16.68 1.36
C ALA A 36 20.46 -16.73 -0.07
N LEU A 37 21.21 -16.16 -1.00
CA LEU A 37 21.09 -16.40 -2.44
C LEU A 37 22.28 -17.28 -2.87
N ARG A 38 21.98 -18.30 -3.67
CA ARG A 38 22.98 -19.20 -4.23
C ARG A 38 22.78 -19.32 -5.74
N SER A 39 23.87 -19.39 -6.48
CA SER A 39 23.85 -19.54 -7.94
C SER A 39 25.01 -20.46 -8.36
N ASP A 40 24.87 -21.11 -9.50
CA ASP A 40 25.92 -21.83 -10.21
C ASP A 40 26.80 -20.93 -11.08
N ALA A 41 26.47 -19.64 -11.15
CA ALA A 41 27.23 -18.59 -11.84
C ALA A 41 27.46 -17.39 -10.93
N ALA A 42 28.35 -16.49 -11.32
CA ALA A 42 28.58 -15.24 -10.60
C ALA A 42 27.31 -14.42 -10.51
N LEU A 43 27.06 -13.82 -9.34
CA LEU A 43 25.98 -12.87 -9.09
C LEU A 43 26.59 -11.50 -8.85
N GLU A 44 26.15 -10.52 -9.56
CA GLU A 44 26.55 -9.13 -9.38
C GLU A 44 25.32 -8.27 -9.06
N PRO A 45 25.43 -7.26 -8.18
CA PRO A 45 24.37 -6.32 -7.98
C PRO A 45 24.05 -5.59 -9.29
N VAL A 46 22.79 -5.46 -9.62
CA VAL A 46 22.38 -4.59 -10.72
C VAL A 46 22.56 -3.14 -10.24
N GLY A 47 23.40 -2.39 -10.94
CA GLY A 47 23.60 -0.95 -10.68
C GLY A 47 22.33 -0.13 -10.94
N ASP A 48 22.40 1.17 -10.69
CA ASP A 48 21.34 2.11 -11.06
C ASP A 48 21.14 2.03 -12.58
N ASP A 49 19.98 1.59 -12.99
CA ASP A 49 19.61 1.44 -14.41
C ASP A 49 19.01 2.74 -15.00
N GLY A 50 19.06 3.83 -14.24
CA GLY A 50 18.57 5.15 -14.67
C GLY A 50 17.06 5.25 -14.77
N ARG A 51 16.30 4.23 -14.33
CA ARG A 51 14.84 4.32 -14.30
C ARG A 51 14.39 5.33 -13.26
N ARG A 52 13.35 6.10 -13.60
CA ARG A 52 12.70 6.99 -12.63
C ARG A 52 12.11 6.19 -11.49
N VAL A 53 12.22 6.72 -10.28
CA VAL A 53 11.67 6.10 -9.06
C VAL A 53 10.26 6.61 -8.83
N TRP A 54 9.29 5.72 -8.85
CA TRP A 54 7.93 5.99 -8.42
C TRP A 54 7.74 5.47 -6.99
N LEU A 55 7.57 6.39 -6.03
CA LEU A 55 7.19 6.08 -4.66
C LEU A 55 5.66 6.12 -4.56
N HIS A 56 5.08 5.01 -4.13
CA HIS A 56 3.63 4.88 -3.94
C HIS A 56 3.30 4.51 -2.50
N HIS A 57 2.37 5.25 -1.88
CA HIS A 57 1.83 4.92 -0.55
C HIS A 57 0.32 4.76 -0.61
N GLY A 58 -0.21 3.75 0.08
CA GLY A 58 -1.64 3.48 0.14
C GLY A 58 -1.98 2.30 1.05
N SER A 59 -3.24 1.89 1.02
CA SER A 59 -3.81 0.82 1.85
C SER A 59 -3.46 -0.60 1.37
N SER A 60 -4.19 -1.61 1.87
CA SER A 60 -4.12 -3.00 1.42
C SER A 60 -4.35 -3.18 -0.09
N ILE A 61 -5.13 -2.30 -0.72
CA ILE A 61 -5.32 -2.30 -2.17
C ILE A 61 -4.00 -1.99 -2.90
N SER A 62 -3.16 -1.14 -2.33
CA SER A 62 -1.84 -0.81 -2.85
C SER A 62 -0.77 -1.84 -2.46
N GLN A 63 -0.87 -2.42 -1.27
CA GLN A 63 -0.05 -3.56 -0.87
C GLN A 63 -0.34 -4.79 -1.73
N GLY A 64 -1.59 -4.97 -2.15
CA GLY A 64 -2.03 -6.11 -2.95
C GLY A 64 -2.41 -7.33 -2.11
N SER A 65 -3.05 -7.14 -0.95
CA SER A 65 -3.35 -8.19 0.04
C SER A 65 -4.00 -9.46 -0.54
N ASN A 66 -4.78 -9.33 -1.62
CA ASN A 66 -5.47 -10.46 -2.27
C ASN A 66 -4.86 -10.82 -3.62
N ALA A 67 -3.71 -10.26 -3.98
CA ALA A 67 -3.05 -10.59 -5.24
C ALA A 67 -2.36 -11.97 -5.14
N ALA A 68 -2.35 -12.69 -6.25
CA ALA A 68 -1.73 -14.01 -6.32
C ALA A 68 -0.21 -13.97 -6.17
N SER A 69 0.42 -12.86 -6.51
CA SER A 69 1.86 -12.64 -6.34
C SER A 69 2.20 -11.15 -6.22
N PRO A 70 3.34 -10.80 -5.62
CA PRO A 70 3.78 -9.41 -5.50
C PRO A 70 4.02 -8.73 -6.85
N SER A 71 4.39 -9.46 -7.88
CA SER A 71 4.59 -8.92 -9.23
C SER A 71 3.29 -8.64 -9.98
N THR A 72 2.14 -9.11 -9.50
CA THR A 72 0.82 -8.92 -10.12
C THR A 72 -0.07 -7.91 -9.39
N ILE A 73 0.44 -7.26 -8.35
CA ILE A 73 -0.26 -6.14 -7.71
C ILE A 73 -0.35 -4.97 -8.68
N TRP A 74 -1.43 -4.16 -8.57
CA TRP A 74 -1.64 -3.08 -9.54
C TRP A 74 -0.48 -2.05 -9.63
N PRO A 75 0.21 -1.67 -8.52
CA PRO A 75 1.35 -0.77 -8.64
C PRO A 75 2.53 -1.40 -9.40
N ALA A 76 2.79 -2.69 -9.19
CA ALA A 76 3.86 -3.39 -9.91
C ALA A 76 3.57 -3.49 -11.41
N LEU A 77 2.33 -3.81 -11.79
CA LEU A 77 1.91 -3.85 -13.19
C LEU A 77 1.98 -2.47 -13.84
N ALA A 78 1.57 -1.42 -13.14
CA ALA A 78 1.67 -0.05 -13.62
C ALA A 78 3.12 0.39 -13.80
N ALA A 79 3.98 0.10 -12.82
CA ALA A 79 5.41 0.42 -12.87
C ALA A 79 6.12 -0.30 -14.03
N ALA A 80 5.86 -1.59 -14.20
CA ALA A 80 6.39 -2.38 -15.30
C ALA A 80 5.98 -1.79 -16.67
N ARG A 81 4.71 -1.38 -16.79
CA ARG A 81 4.18 -0.78 -18.02
C ARG A 81 4.76 0.60 -18.31
N ALA A 82 5.05 1.37 -17.27
CA ALA A 82 5.66 2.70 -17.37
C ALA A 82 7.19 2.67 -17.48
N GLY A 83 7.83 1.53 -17.27
CA GLY A 83 9.29 1.40 -17.27
C GLY A 83 9.96 2.13 -16.10
N VAL A 84 9.30 2.22 -14.95
CA VAL A 84 9.81 2.90 -13.75
C VAL A 84 10.14 1.90 -12.64
N SER A 85 11.02 2.31 -11.73
CA SER A 85 11.31 1.56 -10.50
C SER A 85 10.25 1.90 -9.45
N LEU A 86 9.58 0.88 -8.91
CA LEU A 86 8.55 1.04 -7.89
C LEU A 86 9.13 0.91 -6.49
N LEU A 87 8.86 1.89 -5.64
CA LEU A 87 8.95 1.77 -4.19
C LEU A 87 7.54 1.79 -3.62
N ASN A 88 7.02 0.62 -3.28
CA ASN A 88 5.65 0.46 -2.80
C ASN A 88 5.58 0.47 -1.28
N LEU A 89 5.00 1.52 -0.72
CA LEU A 89 4.65 1.65 0.70
C LEU A 89 3.14 1.41 0.89
N GLY A 90 2.64 0.31 0.35
CA GLY A 90 1.27 -0.15 0.62
C GLY A 90 1.19 -0.77 2.00
N PHE A 91 0.32 -0.25 2.88
CA PHE A 91 0.15 -0.71 4.26
C PHE A 91 -1.28 -1.22 4.48
N GLY A 92 -1.42 -2.54 4.58
CA GLY A 92 -2.72 -3.18 4.83
C GLY A 92 -3.32 -2.74 6.16
N GLY A 93 -4.50 -2.09 6.11
CA GLY A 93 -5.20 -1.60 7.30
C GLY A 93 -4.58 -0.37 7.98
N SER A 94 -3.41 0.11 7.54
CA SER A 94 -2.57 1.04 8.29
C SER A 94 -2.09 2.25 7.48
N ALA A 95 -2.78 2.63 6.41
CA ALA A 95 -2.51 3.87 5.69
C ALA A 95 -3.32 5.03 6.32
N LEU A 96 -2.75 5.71 7.33
CA LEU A 96 -3.47 6.52 8.31
C LEU A 96 -3.01 7.98 8.45
N PHE A 97 -2.24 8.51 7.51
CA PHE A 97 -1.59 9.83 7.62
C PHE A 97 -0.58 9.93 8.77
N ASP A 98 0.13 8.84 9.06
CA ASP A 98 1.14 8.82 10.12
C ASP A 98 2.31 9.76 9.84
N PRO A 99 2.69 10.65 10.78
CA PRO A 99 3.77 11.60 10.57
C PRO A 99 5.13 10.94 10.28
N PHE A 100 5.38 9.75 10.83
CA PHE A 100 6.62 9.02 10.55
C PHE A 100 6.66 8.46 9.13
N VAL A 101 5.51 8.13 8.53
CA VAL A 101 5.40 7.73 7.12
C VAL A 101 5.65 8.95 6.22
N ALA A 102 5.06 10.11 6.55
CA ALA A 102 5.32 11.35 5.82
C ALA A 102 6.82 11.69 5.81
N ARG A 103 7.50 11.57 6.96
CA ARG A 103 8.95 11.77 7.06
C ARG A 103 9.75 10.74 6.25
N ALA A 104 9.36 9.48 6.29
CA ALA A 104 10.01 8.44 5.47
C ALA A 104 9.89 8.74 3.97
N ILE A 105 8.71 9.19 3.52
CA ILE A 105 8.51 9.62 2.13
C ILE A 105 9.36 10.85 1.82
N ARG A 106 9.34 11.86 2.69
CA ARG A 106 10.15 13.08 2.57
C ARG A 106 11.64 12.79 2.35
N ASP A 107 12.17 11.84 3.12
CA ASP A 107 13.60 11.53 3.16
C ASP A 107 14.02 10.49 2.10
N THR A 108 13.07 9.99 1.32
CA THR A 108 13.30 8.96 0.29
C THR A 108 13.31 9.59 -1.09
N ARG A 109 14.39 9.37 -1.86
CA ARG A 109 14.45 9.85 -3.25
C ARG A 109 13.31 9.30 -4.08
N ALA A 110 12.60 10.17 -4.78
CA ALA A 110 11.56 9.81 -5.73
C ALA A 110 11.48 10.83 -6.87
N ASP A 111 11.18 10.37 -8.08
CA ASP A 111 10.92 11.20 -9.27
C ASP A 111 9.42 11.42 -9.49
N LEU A 112 8.59 10.61 -8.84
CA LEU A 112 7.13 10.71 -8.81
C LEU A 112 6.64 10.14 -7.48
N ILE A 113 5.69 10.81 -6.86
CA ILE A 113 5.03 10.35 -5.63
C ILE A 113 3.53 10.19 -5.91
N SER A 114 2.93 9.12 -5.42
CA SER A 114 1.48 8.99 -5.40
C SER A 114 0.98 8.46 -4.06
N LEU A 115 -0.11 9.05 -3.58
CA LEU A 115 -0.74 8.76 -2.30
C LEU A 115 -2.18 8.34 -2.53
N LYS A 116 -2.57 7.16 -2.07
CA LYS A 116 -3.95 6.65 -2.17
C LYS A 116 -4.46 6.29 -0.78
N LEU A 117 -5.07 7.28 -0.13
CA LEU A 117 -5.37 7.27 1.30
C LEU A 117 -6.85 7.51 1.58
N GLY A 118 -7.29 7.12 2.78
CA GLY A 118 -8.64 7.42 3.31
C GLY A 118 -9.45 6.21 3.74
N ILE A 119 -9.43 5.10 3.00
CA ILE A 119 -10.27 3.92 3.31
C ILE A 119 -9.99 3.36 4.72
N ASN A 120 -8.74 3.33 5.17
CA ASN A 120 -8.41 2.79 6.48
C ASN A 120 -8.88 3.69 7.63
N LEU A 121 -8.97 5.00 7.42
CA LEU A 121 -9.55 5.92 8.40
C LEU A 121 -11.03 5.64 8.64
N VAL A 122 -11.76 5.34 7.58
CA VAL A 122 -13.18 4.97 7.67
C VAL A 122 -13.33 3.57 8.26
N ASN A 123 -12.61 2.58 7.72
CA ASN A 123 -12.70 1.19 8.19
C ASN A 123 -12.45 1.02 9.69
N ALA A 124 -11.62 1.85 10.28
CA ALA A 124 -11.27 1.78 11.69
C ALA A 124 -11.90 2.87 12.56
N ASP A 125 -12.72 3.77 11.97
CA ASP A 125 -13.33 4.95 12.61
C ASP A 125 -12.34 5.79 13.43
N LEU A 126 -11.15 6.03 12.86
CA LEU A 126 -10.02 6.60 13.59
C LEU A 126 -10.01 8.12 13.66
N MET A 127 -10.79 8.81 12.83
CA MET A 127 -10.70 10.26 12.70
C MET A 127 -12.08 10.88 12.52
N ARG A 128 -12.22 12.13 12.95
CA ARG A 128 -13.42 12.95 12.72
C ARG A 128 -13.17 13.97 11.60
N GLN A 129 -14.24 14.39 10.95
CA GLN A 129 -14.20 15.35 9.83
C GLN A 129 -13.35 16.59 10.15
N ARG A 130 -13.48 17.14 11.36
CA ARG A 130 -12.73 18.33 11.79
C ARG A 130 -11.21 18.12 11.79
N ALA A 131 -10.75 16.91 12.02
CA ALA A 131 -9.32 16.58 12.08
C ALA A 131 -8.77 16.15 10.71
N PHE A 132 -9.63 15.78 9.76
CA PHE A 132 -9.22 15.18 8.49
C PHE A 132 -8.39 16.14 7.62
N ALA A 133 -8.94 17.31 7.28
CA ALA A 133 -8.24 18.28 6.43
C ALA A 133 -6.90 18.73 7.04
N PRO A 134 -6.79 19.10 8.33
CA PRO A 134 -5.51 19.39 8.95
C PRO A 134 -4.51 18.22 8.89
N ALA A 135 -4.96 16.97 9.04
CA ALA A 135 -4.09 15.81 8.94
C ALA A 135 -3.55 15.61 7.51
N VAL A 136 -4.42 15.77 6.50
CA VAL A 136 -4.01 15.73 5.07
C VAL A 136 -2.97 16.82 4.79
N HIS A 137 -3.24 18.08 5.20
CA HIS A 137 -2.31 19.19 5.00
C HIS A 137 -0.97 18.92 5.68
N GLY A 138 -0.95 18.55 6.96
CA GLY A 138 0.30 18.28 7.67
C GLY A 138 1.10 17.12 7.08
N PHE A 139 0.42 16.10 6.55
CA PHE A 139 1.06 14.98 5.85
C PHE A 139 1.71 15.44 4.54
N LEU A 140 0.99 16.21 3.73
CA LEU A 140 1.47 16.73 2.46
C LEU A 140 2.59 17.76 2.64
N ASP A 141 2.46 18.68 3.59
CA ASP A 141 3.48 19.69 3.91
C ASP A 141 4.79 19.01 4.30
N THR A 142 4.72 17.99 5.18
CA THR A 142 5.91 17.23 5.57
C THR A 142 6.60 16.57 4.37
N ILE A 143 5.83 16.02 3.42
CA ILE A 143 6.40 15.44 2.20
C ILE A 143 7.02 16.54 1.33
N ARG A 144 6.36 17.68 1.19
CA ARG A 144 6.82 18.81 0.38
C ARG A 144 8.12 19.44 0.90
N ASP A 145 8.42 19.33 2.20
CA ASP A 145 9.72 19.77 2.76
C ASP A 145 10.92 19.10 2.07
N GLY A 146 10.80 17.83 1.67
CA GLY A 146 11.86 17.11 0.95
C GLY A 146 11.63 17.01 -0.56
N HIS A 147 10.41 17.25 -1.02
CA HIS A 147 9.97 17.11 -2.40
C HIS A 147 9.23 18.36 -2.92
N PRO A 148 9.88 19.55 -2.93
CA PRO A 148 9.20 20.79 -3.30
C PRO A 148 8.62 20.76 -4.71
N ASP A 149 9.33 20.16 -5.67
CA ASP A 149 8.99 20.16 -7.09
C ASP A 149 8.62 18.77 -7.63
N THR A 150 8.78 17.71 -6.85
CA THR A 150 8.47 16.35 -7.29
C THR A 150 6.98 16.23 -7.60
N PRO A 151 6.58 15.76 -8.79
CA PRO A 151 5.18 15.49 -9.09
C PRO A 151 4.57 14.58 -8.03
N LEU A 152 3.46 15.05 -7.45
CA LEU A 152 2.74 14.35 -6.39
C LEU A 152 1.28 14.21 -6.78
N LEU A 153 0.80 12.97 -6.89
CA LEU A 153 -0.58 12.63 -7.19
C LEU A 153 -1.27 12.16 -5.92
N VAL A 154 -2.34 12.85 -5.53
CA VAL A 154 -3.24 12.39 -4.46
C VAL A 154 -4.44 11.71 -5.10
N VAL A 155 -4.70 10.47 -4.70
CA VAL A 155 -5.80 9.66 -5.20
C VAL A 155 -6.77 9.41 -4.05
N SER A 156 -8.00 9.85 -4.21
CA SER A 156 -9.07 9.57 -3.25
C SER A 156 -9.41 8.07 -3.22
N PRO A 157 -10.08 7.58 -2.18
CA PRO A 157 -10.55 6.19 -2.13
C PRO A 157 -11.45 5.86 -3.32
N ILE A 158 -11.29 4.67 -3.87
CA ILE A 158 -12.23 4.14 -4.85
C ILE A 158 -13.60 3.93 -4.21
N HIS A 159 -14.63 3.87 -5.02
CA HIS A 159 -15.99 3.59 -4.56
C HIS A 159 -16.03 2.27 -3.76
N CYS A 160 -16.68 2.31 -2.62
CA CYS A 160 -16.90 1.15 -1.75
C CYS A 160 -18.27 1.31 -1.08
N GLU A 161 -19.26 0.57 -1.57
CA GLU A 161 -20.67 0.69 -1.20
C GLU A 161 -20.89 0.71 0.32
N ILE A 162 -20.21 -0.19 1.03
CA ILE A 162 -20.40 -0.34 2.49
C ILE A 162 -19.96 0.89 3.30
N HIS A 163 -19.08 1.73 2.75
CA HIS A 163 -18.54 2.90 3.44
C HIS A 163 -18.75 4.21 2.67
N GLU A 164 -19.48 4.14 1.57
CA GLU A 164 -19.73 5.32 0.75
C GLU A 164 -20.39 6.42 1.55
N ARG A 165 -21.48 6.10 2.23
CA ARG A 165 -22.29 7.01 3.06
C ARG A 165 -22.44 6.56 4.50
N THR A 166 -21.95 5.37 4.83
CA THR A 166 -22.03 4.80 6.16
C THR A 166 -20.65 4.82 6.80
N PRO A 167 -20.48 5.52 7.93
CA PRO A 167 -19.23 5.53 8.66
C PRO A 167 -18.80 4.13 9.14
N GLY A 168 -17.50 4.01 9.45
CA GLY A 168 -16.98 2.85 10.13
C GLY A 168 -17.41 2.75 11.62
N PRO A 169 -16.84 1.77 12.31
CA PRO A 169 -15.85 0.85 11.79
C PRO A 169 -16.44 -0.19 10.85
N GLY A 170 -15.56 -0.81 10.03
CA GLY A 170 -15.88 -2.00 9.24
C GLY A 170 -15.68 -3.26 10.06
N ALA A 171 -16.51 -4.25 9.86
CA ALA A 171 -16.39 -5.56 10.48
C ALA A 171 -16.66 -6.68 9.49
N PHE A 172 -16.17 -7.88 9.78
CA PHE A 172 -16.57 -9.07 9.04
C PHE A 172 -18.06 -9.36 9.29
N ASP A 173 -18.73 -9.75 8.21
CA ASP A 173 -20.07 -10.33 8.32
C ASP A 173 -19.93 -11.77 8.81
N LEU A 174 -20.31 -12.00 10.06
CA LEU A 174 -20.13 -13.30 10.72
C LEU A 174 -21.05 -14.38 10.11
N GLU A 175 -22.21 -14.02 9.61
CA GLU A 175 -23.13 -14.96 8.95
C GLU A 175 -22.57 -15.42 7.61
N ALA A 176 -22.06 -14.46 6.82
CA ALA A 176 -21.36 -14.76 5.58
C ALA A 176 -20.12 -15.63 5.83
N LEU A 177 -19.34 -15.30 6.86
CA LEU A 177 -18.13 -16.04 7.24
C LEU A 177 -18.47 -17.49 7.64
N ALA A 178 -19.53 -17.70 8.40
CA ALA A 178 -20.02 -19.03 8.77
C ALA A 178 -20.46 -19.86 7.54
N SER A 179 -20.85 -19.20 6.45
CA SER A 179 -21.15 -19.83 5.15
C SER A 179 -19.96 -19.96 4.21
N GLY A 180 -18.74 -19.65 4.70
CA GLY A 180 -17.49 -19.71 3.92
C GLY A 180 -17.26 -18.51 2.98
N LYS A 181 -18.01 -17.42 3.15
CA LYS A 181 -17.88 -16.19 2.36
C LYS A 181 -17.21 -15.11 3.21
N VAL A 182 -16.22 -14.42 2.64
CA VAL A 182 -15.59 -13.28 3.28
C VAL A 182 -16.28 -12.00 2.80
N LEU A 183 -17.15 -11.46 3.62
CA LEU A 183 -17.83 -10.18 3.38
C LEU A 183 -17.55 -9.21 4.53
N PHE A 184 -17.51 -7.92 4.20
CA PHE A 184 -17.41 -6.84 5.16
C PHE A 184 -18.70 -6.03 5.19
N ARG A 185 -19.02 -5.49 6.35
CA ARG A 185 -20.13 -4.55 6.56
C ARG A 185 -19.66 -3.36 7.39
N ALA A 186 -20.27 -2.19 7.19
CA ALA A 186 -20.16 -1.10 8.14
C ALA A 186 -20.94 -1.44 9.41
N THR A 187 -20.40 -1.04 10.54
CA THR A 187 -21.09 -1.18 11.86
C THR A 187 -21.54 0.18 12.40
N GLY A 188 -21.16 1.30 11.74
CA GLY A 188 -21.69 2.62 12.01
C GLY A 188 -23.06 2.83 11.34
N GLU A 189 -23.76 3.87 11.77
CA GLU A 189 -25.06 4.26 11.22
C GLU A 189 -24.91 5.43 10.24
N PRO A 190 -25.65 5.49 9.14
CA PRO A 190 -25.56 6.58 8.17
C PRO A 190 -25.73 7.98 8.80
N GLY A 191 -26.58 8.11 9.82
CA GLY A 191 -26.80 9.37 10.56
C GLY A 191 -25.58 9.88 11.33
N GLU A 192 -24.62 9.04 11.63
CA GLU A 192 -23.40 9.41 12.37
C GLU A 192 -22.43 10.27 11.54
N ARG A 193 -22.64 10.38 10.23
CA ARG A 193 -21.97 11.39 9.40
C ARG A 193 -22.24 12.81 9.94
N ALA A 194 -23.44 13.09 10.34
CA ALA A 194 -23.81 14.39 10.96
C ALA A 194 -23.11 14.62 12.31
N ALA A 195 -22.74 13.56 13.02
CA ALA A 195 -21.91 13.61 14.23
C ALA A 195 -20.41 13.76 13.96
N GLY A 196 -20.02 14.01 12.70
CA GLY A 196 -18.65 14.28 12.30
C GLY A 196 -17.79 13.05 12.02
N LYS A 197 -18.37 11.87 11.88
CA LYS A 197 -17.65 10.66 11.43
C LYS A 197 -17.32 10.75 9.93
N LEU A 198 -16.25 10.07 9.51
CA LEU A 198 -15.82 10.04 8.12
C LEU A 198 -16.62 9.00 7.31
N THR A 199 -16.91 9.37 6.07
CA THR A 199 -17.37 8.47 5.00
C THR A 199 -16.48 8.64 3.78
N LEU A 200 -16.52 7.74 2.83
CA LEU A 200 -15.72 7.87 1.61
C LEU A 200 -16.20 9.03 0.72
N GLU A 201 -17.50 9.28 0.70
CA GLU A 201 -18.07 10.45 0.03
C GLU A 201 -17.49 11.74 0.60
N PHE A 202 -17.49 11.90 1.93
CA PHE A 202 -16.89 13.07 2.59
C PHE A 202 -15.40 13.24 2.23
N ILE A 203 -14.62 12.15 2.28
CA ILE A 203 -13.18 12.20 1.98
C ILE A 203 -12.89 12.65 0.54
N ARG A 204 -13.77 12.30 -0.41
CA ARG A 204 -13.62 12.74 -1.81
C ARG A 204 -14.05 14.19 -2.04
N GLU A 205 -14.95 14.70 -1.23
CA GLU A 205 -15.43 16.09 -1.29
C GLU A 205 -14.47 17.07 -0.63
N ALA A 206 -13.74 16.62 0.40
CA ALA A 206 -12.82 17.44 1.19
C ALA A 206 -11.42 17.54 0.55
#